data_0552c26005f665b81805c324a31f11b6
#
_entry.id   0552c26005f665b81805c324a31f11b6
#
_cell.length_a   1.000
_cell.length_b   1.000
_cell.length_c   1.000
_cell.angle_alpha   90.00
_cell.angle_beta   90.00
_cell.angle_gamma   90.00
#
_symmetry.space_group_name_H-M   'P 1'
#
loop_
_entity.id
_entity.type
_entity.pdbx_description
1 polymer ?
#
loop_
_entity_poly.entity_id
_entity_poly.type
_entity_poly.pdbx_seq_one_letter_code
_entity_poly.pdbx_strand_id
1 'polypeptide(L)'
;MIAGFMASGKTTVGELLEELTGKKLIDTDSMIEEKTGMSITEIFSNNGEEYFRRLERDAVSKAASRQNSIIAVGGGAALDERNTRELKRNGVIYLLKVSPCEAARRAGSGEERPLLGTDEGEMEELMRSREQAYLAAADVVVETTELDPRDIALEIAVDFDERAAKG
;
A
#
# COMPACT_ATOMS: atom_id res chain seq x y z
N MET A 1 -4.82 6.69 4.64
CA MET A 1 -4.40 5.33 4.25
C MET A 1 -3.49 5.42 3.05
N ILE A 2 -2.51 4.53 2.94
CA ILE A 2 -1.48 4.57 1.89
C ILE A 2 -1.61 3.30 1.06
N ALA A 3 -1.89 3.46 -0.23
CA ALA A 3 -1.95 2.40 -1.22
C ALA A 3 -0.90 2.64 -2.33
N GLY A 4 -0.61 1.65 -3.13
CA GLY A 4 0.31 1.77 -4.26
C GLY A 4 0.93 0.45 -4.65
N PHE A 5 1.56 0.44 -5.80
CA PHE A 5 2.26 -0.71 -6.32
C PHE A 5 3.41 -1.13 -5.38
N MET A 6 3.90 -2.35 -5.55
CA MET A 6 5.10 -2.77 -4.82
C MET A 6 6.27 -1.80 -5.09
N ALA A 7 7.15 -1.65 -4.13
CA ALA A 7 8.28 -0.71 -4.17
C ALA A 7 7.90 0.79 -4.36
N SER A 8 6.63 1.17 -4.20
CA SER A 8 6.22 2.59 -4.23
C SER A 8 6.60 3.38 -2.97
N GLY A 9 7.16 2.72 -1.94
CA GLY A 9 7.63 3.38 -0.72
C GLY A 9 6.60 3.46 0.42
N LYS A 10 5.50 2.68 0.37
CA LYS A 10 4.43 2.72 1.38
C LYS A 10 4.90 2.59 2.83
N THR A 11 5.75 1.61 3.10
CA THR A 11 6.26 1.37 4.46
C THR A 11 7.10 2.55 4.93
N THR A 12 8.05 3.00 4.12
CA THR A 12 8.93 4.13 4.46
C THR A 12 8.14 5.43 4.68
N VAL A 13 7.20 5.74 3.77
CA VAL A 13 6.33 6.93 3.92
C VAL A 13 5.41 6.77 5.12
N GLY A 14 4.93 5.56 5.40
CA GLY A 14 4.10 5.26 6.56
C GLY A 14 4.82 5.49 7.89
N GLU A 15 6.07 5.03 8.01
CA GLU A 15 6.94 5.26 9.18
C GLU A 15 7.21 6.75 9.40
N LEU A 16 7.51 7.48 8.34
CA LEU A 16 7.71 8.93 8.41
C LEU A 16 6.43 9.68 8.80
N LEU A 17 5.27 9.25 8.31
CA LEU A 17 3.99 9.80 8.75
C LEU A 17 3.70 9.50 10.22
N GLU A 18 4.05 8.31 10.72
CA GLU A 18 3.95 7.98 12.15
C GLU A 18 4.82 8.92 12.98
N GLU A 19 6.08 9.14 12.57
CA GLU A 19 7.00 10.08 13.21
C GLU A 19 6.45 11.52 13.22
N LEU A 20 5.93 12.00 12.08
CA LEU A 20 5.45 13.37 11.93
C LEU A 20 4.15 13.64 12.66
N THR A 21 3.23 12.67 12.70
CA THR A 21 1.85 12.89 13.17
C THR A 21 1.57 12.26 14.54
N GLY A 22 2.44 11.37 15.02
CA GLY A 22 2.21 10.55 16.20
C GLY A 22 1.09 9.51 16.05
N LYS A 23 0.52 9.33 14.85
CA LYS A 23 -0.49 8.31 14.57
C LYS A 23 0.18 6.98 14.29
N LYS A 24 -0.31 5.90 14.90
CA LYS A 24 0.29 4.57 14.75
C LYS A 24 0.17 4.05 13.32
N LEU A 25 1.30 3.58 12.76
CA LEU A 25 1.32 2.83 11.50
C LEU A 25 0.79 1.40 11.70
N ILE A 26 -0.06 0.99 10.81
CA ILE A 26 -0.60 -0.39 10.69
C ILE A 26 -0.30 -0.86 9.27
N ASP A 27 0.53 -1.88 9.13
CA ASP A 27 0.81 -2.54 7.86
C ASP A 27 -0.01 -3.83 7.76
N THR A 28 -0.84 -3.95 6.71
CA THR A 28 -1.75 -5.10 6.57
C THR A 28 -1.01 -6.38 6.19
N ASP A 29 0.13 -6.30 5.50
CA ASP A 29 0.93 -7.46 5.16
C ASP A 29 1.60 -8.01 6.44
N SER A 30 2.17 -7.15 7.28
CA SER A 30 2.69 -7.52 8.60
C SER A 30 1.63 -8.15 9.50
N MET A 31 0.40 -7.62 9.51
CA MET A 31 -0.70 -8.22 10.26
C MET A 31 -1.03 -9.65 9.81
N ILE A 32 -0.91 -9.94 8.51
CA ILE A 32 -1.14 -11.28 7.96
C ILE A 32 -0.02 -12.22 8.40
N GLU A 33 1.23 -11.78 8.29
CA GLU A 33 2.41 -12.57 8.68
C GLU A 33 2.41 -12.88 10.18
N GLU A 34 2.12 -11.89 11.03
CA GLU A 34 1.97 -12.09 12.48
C GLU A 34 0.84 -13.08 12.83
N LYS A 35 -0.29 -13.00 12.13
CA LYS A 35 -1.44 -13.88 12.38
C LYS A 35 -1.16 -15.32 11.96
N THR A 36 -0.42 -15.52 10.87
CA THR A 36 -0.21 -16.85 10.27
C THR A 36 1.09 -17.51 10.70
N GLY A 37 2.06 -16.73 11.16
CA GLY A 37 3.42 -17.19 11.40
C GLY A 37 4.18 -17.56 10.12
N MET A 38 3.68 -17.14 8.95
CA MET A 38 4.25 -17.40 7.63
C MET A 38 4.49 -16.09 6.90
N SER A 39 5.53 -16.01 6.10
CA SER A 39 5.73 -14.90 5.16
C SER A 39 4.65 -14.91 4.07
N ILE A 40 4.41 -13.73 3.46
CA ILE A 40 3.47 -13.62 2.33
C ILE A 40 3.84 -14.62 1.22
N THR A 41 5.13 -14.77 0.93
CA THR A 41 5.65 -15.73 -0.07
C THR A 41 5.27 -17.18 0.27
N GLU A 42 5.44 -17.58 1.53
CA GLU A 42 5.06 -18.94 1.97
C GLU A 42 3.56 -19.16 1.90
N ILE A 43 2.75 -18.15 2.23
CA ILE A 43 1.29 -18.22 2.11
C ILE A 43 0.88 -18.47 0.65
N PHE A 44 1.45 -17.71 -0.31
CA PHE A 44 1.16 -17.92 -1.72
C PHE A 44 1.59 -19.33 -2.20
N SER A 45 2.77 -19.78 -1.81
CA SER A 45 3.31 -21.08 -2.23
C SER A 45 2.55 -22.26 -1.64
N ASN A 46 2.15 -22.17 -0.36
CA ASN A 46 1.53 -23.27 0.36
C ASN A 46 0.02 -23.33 0.22
N ASN A 47 -0.64 -22.16 0.13
CA ASN A 47 -2.10 -22.02 0.26
C ASN A 47 -2.75 -21.37 -0.97
N GLY A 48 -1.97 -20.73 -1.84
CA GLY A 48 -2.43 -20.08 -3.05
C GLY A 48 -3.04 -18.69 -2.83
N GLU A 49 -3.32 -18.02 -3.95
CA GLU A 49 -3.77 -16.62 -3.96
C GLU A 49 -5.13 -16.44 -3.28
N GLU A 50 -6.10 -17.35 -3.49
CA GLU A 50 -7.44 -17.20 -2.93
C GLU A 50 -7.42 -17.18 -1.39
N TYR A 51 -6.58 -18.03 -0.79
CA TYR A 51 -6.39 -18.04 0.66
C TYR A 51 -5.78 -16.72 1.15
N PHE A 52 -4.73 -16.23 0.46
CA PHE A 52 -4.13 -14.94 0.78
C PHE A 52 -5.15 -13.81 0.70
N ARG A 53 -5.99 -13.74 -0.37
CA ARG A 53 -7.01 -12.70 -0.53
C ARG A 53 -8.07 -12.70 0.58
N ARG A 54 -8.37 -13.85 1.18
CA ARG A 54 -9.24 -13.90 2.37
C ARG A 54 -8.56 -13.26 3.58
N LEU A 55 -7.29 -13.59 3.82
CA LEU A 55 -6.52 -13.00 4.90
C LEU A 55 -6.35 -11.48 4.73
N GLU A 56 -6.09 -11.03 3.51
CA GLU A 56 -5.96 -9.63 3.16
C GLU A 56 -7.24 -8.84 3.45
N ARG A 57 -8.40 -9.35 3.06
CA ARG A 57 -9.70 -8.72 3.41
C ARG A 57 -9.93 -8.63 4.92
N ASP A 58 -9.62 -9.69 5.65
CA ASP A 58 -9.73 -9.70 7.11
C ASP A 58 -8.80 -8.67 7.76
N ALA A 59 -7.55 -8.56 7.27
CA ALA A 59 -6.57 -7.61 7.77
C ALA A 59 -7.00 -6.17 7.47
N VAL A 60 -7.42 -5.89 6.24
CA VAL A 60 -7.94 -4.57 5.83
C VAL A 60 -9.15 -4.16 6.67
N SER A 61 -10.13 -5.04 6.85
CA SER A 61 -11.32 -4.75 7.66
C SER A 61 -10.96 -4.41 9.11
N LYS A 62 -10.02 -5.16 9.71
CA LYS A 62 -9.53 -4.89 11.06
C LYS A 62 -8.74 -3.58 11.15
N ALA A 63 -7.88 -3.31 10.17
CA ALA A 63 -7.12 -2.07 10.11
C ALA A 63 -8.06 -0.86 9.94
N ALA A 64 -9.03 -0.93 9.02
CA ALA A 64 -10.00 0.12 8.73
C ALA A 64 -10.91 0.47 9.93
N SER A 65 -11.09 -0.46 10.87
CA SER A 65 -11.83 -0.21 12.12
C SER A 65 -11.02 0.60 13.15
N ARG A 66 -9.72 0.77 12.96
CA ARG A 66 -8.86 1.53 13.87
C ARG A 66 -8.96 3.02 13.57
N GLN A 67 -9.28 3.79 14.59
CA GLN A 67 -9.30 5.24 14.51
C GLN A 67 -7.90 5.83 14.75
N ASN A 68 -7.67 7.00 14.21
CA ASN A 68 -6.44 7.78 14.40
C ASN A 68 -5.16 6.98 14.08
N SER A 69 -5.17 6.29 12.93
CA SER A 69 -4.07 5.44 12.47
C SER A 69 -3.69 5.71 11.02
N ILE A 70 -2.47 5.40 10.67
CA ILE A 70 -1.97 5.32 9.31
C ILE A 70 -2.07 3.85 8.90
N ILE A 71 -2.70 3.56 7.76
CA ILE A 71 -2.83 2.18 7.27
C ILE A 71 -2.06 2.07 5.96
N ALA A 72 -1.01 1.25 5.94
CA ALA A 72 -0.33 0.83 4.72
C ALA A 72 -0.95 -0.50 4.27
N VAL A 73 -1.48 -0.53 3.04
CA VAL A 73 -2.11 -1.73 2.51
C VAL A 73 -1.20 -2.45 1.52
N GLY A 74 -1.29 -3.78 1.49
CA GLY A 74 -0.59 -4.61 0.52
C GLY A 74 -0.86 -4.18 -0.93
N GLY A 75 0.10 -4.44 -1.82
CA GLY A 75 0.03 -3.96 -3.21
C GLY A 75 -1.20 -4.43 -3.99
N GLY A 76 -1.83 -5.52 -3.61
CA GLY A 76 -3.05 -6.01 -4.24
C GLY A 76 -4.35 -5.57 -3.56
N ALA A 77 -4.27 -5.08 -2.33
CA ALA A 77 -5.45 -4.82 -1.51
C ALA A 77 -6.40 -3.76 -2.11
N ALA A 78 -5.85 -2.72 -2.74
CA ALA A 78 -6.63 -1.66 -3.38
C ALA A 78 -7.33 -2.10 -4.69
N LEU A 79 -7.01 -3.29 -5.21
CA LEU A 79 -7.66 -3.85 -6.39
C LEU A 79 -9.00 -4.54 -6.06
N ASP A 80 -9.24 -4.90 -4.80
CA ASP A 80 -10.53 -5.43 -4.34
C ASP A 80 -11.44 -4.27 -3.90
N GLU A 81 -12.56 -4.08 -4.62
CA GLU A 81 -13.53 -3.04 -4.32
C GLU A 81 -14.10 -3.12 -2.90
N ARG A 82 -14.13 -4.31 -2.29
CA ARG A 82 -14.57 -4.49 -0.90
C ARG A 82 -13.60 -3.83 0.06
N ASN A 83 -12.31 -4.05 -0.15
CA ASN A 83 -11.26 -3.41 0.63
C ASN A 83 -11.32 -1.88 0.48
N THR A 84 -11.40 -1.40 -0.76
CA THR A 84 -11.48 0.03 -1.06
C THR A 84 -12.69 0.68 -0.39
N ARG A 85 -13.85 0.02 -0.40
CA ARG A 85 -15.06 0.51 0.25
C ARG A 85 -14.92 0.59 1.78
N GLU A 86 -14.30 -0.42 2.40
CA GLU A 86 -14.03 -0.40 3.85
C GLU A 86 -13.06 0.73 4.24
N LEU A 87 -11.99 0.90 3.46
CA LEU A 87 -11.00 1.95 3.69
C LEU A 87 -11.60 3.35 3.54
N LYS A 88 -12.41 3.60 2.50
CA LYS A 88 -13.03 4.91 2.24
C LYS A 88 -14.09 5.34 3.26
N ARG A 89 -14.65 4.40 4.03
CA ARG A 89 -15.65 4.75 5.06
C ARG A 89 -15.12 5.67 6.15
N ASN A 90 -13.86 5.52 6.51
CA ASN A 90 -13.29 6.18 7.69
C ASN A 90 -11.98 6.94 7.39
N GLY A 91 -11.67 7.20 6.13
CA GLY A 91 -10.43 7.91 5.82
C GLY A 91 -10.21 8.17 4.33
N VAL A 92 -9.08 8.77 4.05
CA VAL A 92 -8.62 9.17 2.71
C VAL A 92 -7.58 8.17 2.21
N ILE A 93 -7.70 7.72 0.96
CA ILE A 93 -6.74 6.83 0.29
C ILE A 93 -5.78 7.65 -0.55
N TYR A 94 -4.52 7.68 -0.14
CA TYR A 94 -3.39 8.24 -0.88
C TYR A 94 -2.74 7.14 -1.71
N LEU A 95 -2.77 7.26 -3.01
CA LEU A 95 -2.07 6.36 -3.94
C LEU A 95 -0.66 6.89 -4.16
N LEU A 96 0.34 6.14 -3.71
CA LEU A 96 1.74 6.40 -4.04
C LEU A 96 2.02 5.86 -5.43
N LYS A 97 2.15 6.76 -6.41
CA LYS A 97 2.43 6.42 -7.80
C LYS A 97 3.94 6.53 -8.05
N VAL A 98 4.52 5.47 -8.57
CA VAL A 98 5.92 5.34 -8.92
C VAL A 98 6.04 4.92 -10.38
N SER A 99 7.08 5.39 -11.09
CA SER A 99 7.34 4.92 -12.46
C SER A 99 7.77 3.44 -12.48
N PRO A 100 7.49 2.69 -13.55
CA PRO A 100 7.91 1.30 -13.68
C PRO A 100 9.42 1.11 -13.51
N CYS A 101 10.20 1.95 -14.14
CA CYS A 101 11.66 1.94 -14.05
C CYS A 101 12.16 2.11 -12.61
N GLU A 102 11.62 3.08 -11.88
CA GLU A 102 11.98 3.33 -10.48
C GLU A 102 11.49 2.21 -9.55
N ALA A 103 10.31 1.66 -9.81
CA ALA A 103 9.80 0.50 -9.07
C ALA A 103 10.69 -0.73 -9.27
N ALA A 104 11.13 -1.00 -10.50
CA ALA A 104 12.06 -2.08 -10.82
C ALA A 104 13.42 -1.86 -10.14
N ARG A 105 13.96 -0.64 -10.19
CA ARG A 105 15.21 -0.26 -9.52
C ARG A 105 15.14 -0.50 -8.00
N ARG A 106 14.05 -0.10 -7.36
CA ARG A 106 13.83 -0.29 -5.92
C ARG A 106 13.57 -1.75 -5.54
N ALA A 107 12.92 -2.51 -6.41
CA ALA A 107 12.63 -3.93 -6.19
C ALA A 107 13.84 -4.83 -6.42
N GLY A 108 14.74 -4.48 -7.33
CA GLY A 108 15.90 -5.30 -7.75
C GLY A 108 16.96 -5.55 -6.66
N SER A 109 16.81 -4.97 -5.48
CA SER A 109 17.69 -5.19 -4.33
C SER A 109 17.12 -6.17 -3.29
N GLY A 110 15.95 -6.80 -3.52
CA GLY A 110 15.27 -7.64 -2.51
C GLY A 110 14.85 -9.02 -3.01
N GLU A 111 15.33 -10.05 -2.32
CA GLU A 111 15.10 -11.48 -2.64
C GLU A 111 13.66 -12.00 -2.32
N GLU A 112 12.70 -11.18 -1.90
CA GLU A 112 11.51 -11.65 -1.18
C GLU A 112 10.16 -11.49 -1.90
N ARG A 113 10.08 -11.43 -3.26
CA ARG A 113 8.76 -11.23 -3.90
C ARG A 113 8.44 -12.19 -5.04
N PRO A 114 7.55 -13.19 -4.81
CA PRO A 114 7.26 -14.28 -5.75
C PRO A 114 6.45 -13.89 -6.99
N LEU A 115 5.91 -12.67 -7.07
CA LEU A 115 5.08 -12.22 -8.20
C LEU A 115 5.83 -11.37 -9.22
N LEU A 116 7.14 -11.18 -9.03
CA LEU A 116 7.97 -10.45 -9.96
C LEU A 116 8.89 -11.40 -10.71
N GLY A 117 8.62 -11.57 -11.99
CA GLY A 117 9.68 -11.84 -12.94
C GLY A 117 10.73 -10.72 -12.82
N THR A 118 11.99 -11.03 -13.05
CA THR A 118 13.11 -10.07 -12.99
C THR A 118 13.16 -9.15 -14.22
N ASP A 119 12.12 -9.19 -15.07
CA ASP A 119 12.06 -8.44 -16.33
C ASP A 119 11.26 -7.12 -16.12
N GLU A 120 11.89 -6.01 -16.48
CA GLU A 120 11.30 -4.66 -16.44
C GLU A 120 10.00 -4.60 -17.26
N GLY A 121 9.91 -5.33 -18.37
CA GLY A 121 8.73 -5.39 -19.21
C GLY A 121 7.53 -6.06 -18.53
N GLU A 122 7.75 -7.13 -17.79
CA GLU A 122 6.69 -7.80 -17.02
C GLU A 122 6.16 -6.90 -15.89
N MET A 123 7.05 -6.16 -15.25
CA MET A 123 6.70 -5.17 -14.23
C MET A 123 5.82 -4.07 -14.81
N GLU A 124 6.22 -3.51 -15.95
CA GLU A 124 5.47 -2.46 -16.64
C GLU A 124 4.08 -2.93 -17.06
N GLU A 125 3.96 -4.13 -17.62
CA GLU A 125 2.67 -4.71 -18.01
C GLU A 125 1.76 -4.93 -16.80
N LEU A 126 2.31 -5.46 -15.70
CA LEU A 126 1.58 -5.63 -14.45
C LEU A 126 1.11 -4.31 -13.87
N MET A 127 1.95 -3.28 -13.86
CA MET A 127 1.57 -1.93 -13.41
C MET A 127 0.48 -1.34 -14.28
N ARG A 128 0.59 -1.45 -15.61
CA ARG A 128 -0.40 -0.97 -16.57
C ARG A 128 -1.76 -1.66 -16.38
N SER A 129 -1.75 -2.97 -16.17
CA SER A 129 -2.98 -3.74 -15.95
C SER A 129 -3.74 -3.34 -14.69
N ARG A 130 -3.04 -2.80 -13.68
CA ARG A 130 -3.58 -2.41 -12.37
C ARG A 130 -3.85 -0.91 -12.22
N GLU A 131 -3.30 -0.09 -13.10
CA GLU A 131 -3.32 1.38 -12.97
C GLU A 131 -4.73 1.94 -12.80
N GLN A 132 -5.67 1.51 -13.65
CA GLN A 132 -7.05 2.00 -13.58
C GLN A 132 -7.73 1.65 -12.24
N ALA A 133 -7.49 0.45 -11.71
CA ALA A 133 -8.05 0.04 -10.44
C ALA A 133 -7.47 0.85 -9.27
N TYR A 134 -6.16 1.11 -9.29
CA TYR A 134 -5.53 1.98 -8.29
C TYR A 134 -6.08 3.42 -8.34
N LEU A 135 -6.20 3.99 -9.54
CA LEU A 135 -6.73 5.34 -9.70
C LEU A 135 -8.19 5.43 -9.25
N ALA A 136 -9.01 4.42 -9.53
CA ALA A 136 -10.40 4.36 -9.05
C ALA A 136 -10.51 4.22 -7.53
N ALA A 137 -9.54 3.54 -6.90
CA ALA A 137 -9.48 3.39 -5.45
C ALA A 137 -9.01 4.66 -4.74
N ALA A 138 -8.18 5.49 -5.38
CA ALA A 138 -7.55 6.65 -4.75
C ALA A 138 -8.51 7.83 -4.56
N ASP A 139 -8.32 8.58 -3.48
CA ASP A 139 -8.90 9.91 -3.27
C ASP A 139 -7.87 10.99 -3.63
N VAL A 140 -6.57 10.68 -3.46
CA VAL A 140 -5.44 11.54 -3.81
C VAL A 140 -4.35 10.70 -4.46
N VAL A 141 -3.73 11.20 -5.51
CA VAL A 141 -2.58 10.58 -6.16
C VAL A 141 -1.34 11.41 -5.84
N VAL A 142 -0.32 10.76 -5.30
CA VAL A 142 0.96 11.37 -4.94
C VAL A 142 2.05 10.73 -5.78
N GLU A 143 2.72 11.52 -6.62
CA GLU A 143 3.88 11.04 -7.38
C GLU A 143 5.07 10.84 -6.43
N THR A 144 5.76 9.72 -6.59
CA THR A 144 6.89 9.37 -5.71
C THR A 144 8.18 9.12 -6.46
N THR A 145 8.15 9.25 -7.78
CA THR A 145 9.32 9.09 -8.63
C THR A 145 10.31 10.22 -8.34
N GLU A 146 11.54 9.87 -7.98
CA GLU A 146 12.64 10.82 -7.69
C GLU A 146 12.40 11.80 -6.52
N LEU A 147 11.32 11.64 -5.75
CA LEU A 147 11.05 12.47 -4.58
C LEU A 147 11.62 11.85 -3.30
N ASP A 148 12.01 12.71 -2.36
CA ASP A 148 12.41 12.29 -1.03
C ASP A 148 11.18 11.76 -0.27
N PRO A 149 11.24 10.58 0.36
CA PRO A 149 10.13 10.03 1.14
C PRO A 149 9.62 10.96 2.25
N ARG A 150 10.48 11.82 2.79
CA ARG A 150 10.10 12.79 3.81
C ARG A 150 9.24 13.92 3.24
N ASP A 151 9.55 14.39 2.04
CA ASP A 151 8.73 15.41 1.37
C ASP A 151 7.36 14.84 1.02
N ILE A 152 7.29 13.59 0.56
CA ILE A 152 6.04 12.87 0.30
C ILE A 152 5.22 12.76 1.59
N ALA A 153 5.83 12.37 2.70
CA ALA A 153 5.14 12.26 3.98
C ALA A 153 4.61 13.61 4.48
N LEU A 154 5.38 14.69 4.31
CA LEU A 154 4.95 16.05 4.65
C LEU A 154 3.76 16.50 3.80
N GLU A 155 3.81 16.28 2.47
CA GLU A 155 2.70 16.62 1.56
C GLU A 155 1.41 15.90 1.99
N ILE A 156 1.48 14.59 2.28
CA ILE A 156 0.33 13.82 2.73
C ILE A 156 -0.20 14.32 4.08
N ALA A 157 0.67 14.64 5.02
CA ALA A 157 0.27 15.13 6.34
C ALA A 157 -0.46 16.47 6.23
N VAL A 158 0.06 17.41 5.44
CA VAL A 158 -0.54 18.72 5.20
C VAL A 158 -1.90 18.59 4.50
N ASP A 159 -1.99 17.83 3.40
CA ASP A 159 -3.27 17.62 2.69
C ASP A 159 -4.32 16.97 3.60
N PHE A 160 -3.91 15.99 4.43
CA PHE A 160 -4.83 15.34 5.37
C PHE A 160 -5.38 16.32 6.41
N ASP A 161 -4.53 17.16 7.00
CA ASP A 161 -4.95 18.15 7.99
C ASP A 161 -5.87 19.22 7.38
N GLU A 162 -5.59 19.66 6.16
CA GLU A 162 -6.47 20.58 5.43
C GLU A 162 -7.85 20.00 5.12
N ARG A 163 -7.91 18.70 4.78
CA ARG A 163 -9.19 18.00 4.56
C ARG A 163 -9.97 17.84 5.86
N ALA A 164 -9.28 17.47 6.94
CA ALA A 164 -9.90 17.35 8.26
C ALA A 164 -10.46 18.67 8.80
N ALA A 165 -9.85 19.80 8.43
CA ALA A 165 -10.33 21.13 8.82
C ALA A 165 -11.55 21.60 8.01
N LYS A 166 -11.83 21.01 6.86
CA LYS A 166 -12.94 21.39 5.94
C LYS A 166 -14.19 20.49 6.09
N GLY A 167 -14.08 19.37 6.79
CA GLY A 167 -15.16 18.39 7.00
C GLY A 167 -15.71 18.41 8.40
#